data_b958d9b6fd9b070aaaa68327904dcf09
#
_entry.id   b958d9b6fd9b070aaaa68327904dcf09
#
_cell.length_a   1.000
_cell.length_b   1.000
_cell.length_c   1.000
_cell.angle_alpha   90.00
_cell.angle_beta   90.00
_cell.angle_gamma   90.00
#
_symmetry.space_group_name_H-M   'P 1'
#
loop_
_entity.id
_entity.type
_entity.pdbx_description
1 polymer ?
#
loop_
_entity_poly.entity_id
_entity_poly.type
_entity_poly.pdbx_seq_one_letter_code
_entity_poly.pdbx_strand_id
1 'polypeptide(L)'
;NNVPDFDDKDKTTKSFETYSDIDSLGRCGVAYANIGKDLMPTQKRGNISSIKPSGWINKKYDTDLVDGGYIYNRCHLIGHQLAGEDANEKNLITGTRYFNVEGMLPFENIVADYVKETNNHVLYRVTPVYDGDDLVAKGVQIEAYSVEDDGEGVLFNVFVYNVQPGITIDYATGNSEQDAINAGYRKAKR
;
A
#
# COMPACT_ATOMS: atom_id res chain seq x y z
N ASN A 1 -12.74 -12.10 11.46
CA ASN A 1 -13.12 -10.83 12.11
C ASN A 1 -12.40 -9.68 11.40
N ASN A 2 -13.15 -8.74 10.85
CA ASN A 2 -12.59 -7.52 10.25
C ASN A 2 -12.33 -6.43 11.31
N VAL A 3 -12.05 -6.83 12.55
CA VAL A 3 -11.77 -5.91 13.67
C VAL A 3 -10.26 -5.80 13.83
N PRO A 4 -9.71 -4.58 13.82
CA PRO A 4 -8.30 -4.35 14.07
C PRO A 4 -7.95 -4.62 15.55
N ASP A 5 -6.69 -4.95 15.79
CA ASP A 5 -6.15 -5.17 17.12
C ASP A 5 -5.09 -4.10 17.42
N PHE A 6 -5.53 -2.99 18.00
CA PHE A 6 -4.66 -1.90 18.45
C PHE A 6 -4.54 -1.88 19.96
N ASP A 7 -3.33 -1.62 20.46
CA ASP A 7 -3.07 -1.43 21.88
C ASP A 7 -3.81 -0.18 22.39
N ASP A 8 -4.49 -0.30 23.52
CA ASP A 8 -5.25 0.81 24.12
C ASP A 8 -4.40 2.03 24.44
N LYS A 9 -3.10 1.84 24.73
CA LYS A 9 -2.15 2.95 24.95
C LYS A 9 -1.95 3.83 23.71
N ASP A 10 -2.17 3.29 22.50
CA ASP A 10 -2.01 4.01 21.23
C ASP A 10 -3.29 4.77 20.82
N LYS A 11 -4.42 4.46 21.44
CA LYS A 11 -5.72 5.12 21.20
C LYS A 11 -5.77 6.51 21.84
N THR A 12 -4.89 7.40 21.37
CA THR A 12 -4.76 8.76 21.86
C THR A 12 -5.01 9.77 20.72
N THR A 13 -5.21 11.04 21.08
CA THR A 13 -5.37 12.14 20.12
C THR A 13 -4.04 12.79 19.73
N LYS A 14 -2.92 12.09 19.97
CA LYS A 14 -1.60 12.53 19.59
C LYS A 14 -1.15 11.83 18.32
N SER A 15 -0.93 12.60 17.27
CA SER A 15 -0.40 12.07 15.99
C SER A 15 1.00 11.52 16.17
N PHE A 16 1.26 10.40 15.49
CA PHE A 16 2.61 9.83 15.34
C PHE A 16 2.68 9.05 14.02
N GLU A 17 3.90 8.77 13.59
CA GLU A 17 4.19 7.83 12.51
C GLU A 17 5.47 7.07 12.82
N THR A 18 5.49 5.78 12.51
CA THR A 18 6.64 4.89 12.71
C THR A 18 6.75 3.92 11.53
N TYR A 19 7.99 3.60 11.18
CA TYR A 19 8.31 2.68 10.09
C TYR A 19 9.35 1.69 10.59
N SER A 20 9.08 0.40 10.40
CA SER A 20 10.05 -0.66 10.75
C SER A 20 11.33 -0.51 9.93
N ASP A 21 12.44 -0.92 10.48
CA ASP A 21 13.69 -1.00 9.75
C ASP A 21 13.58 -1.98 8.58
N ILE A 22 14.31 -1.71 7.52
CA ILE A 22 14.47 -2.60 6.38
C ILE A 22 15.18 -3.87 6.86
N ASP A 23 14.66 -5.03 6.49
CA ASP A 23 15.23 -6.32 6.87
C ASP A 23 16.48 -6.69 6.05
N SER A 24 17.10 -7.83 6.36
CA SER A 24 18.31 -8.31 5.69
C SER A 24 18.13 -8.63 4.21
N LEU A 25 16.87 -8.78 3.74
CA LEU A 25 16.51 -8.97 2.32
C LEU A 25 16.14 -7.67 1.61
N GLY A 26 16.25 -6.53 2.30
CA GLY A 26 15.90 -5.23 1.75
C GLY A 26 14.40 -4.94 1.73
N ARG A 27 13.60 -5.67 2.54
CA ARG A 27 12.13 -5.58 2.54
C ARG A 27 11.64 -4.63 3.62
N CYS A 28 10.55 -3.88 3.29
CA CYS A 28 9.83 -3.10 4.28
C CYS A 28 9.09 -3.99 5.28
N GLY A 29 9.03 -3.55 6.53
CA GLY A 29 8.17 -4.08 7.57
C GLY A 29 6.92 -3.23 7.77
N VAL A 30 6.40 -3.22 8.99
CA VAL A 30 5.17 -2.51 9.36
C VAL A 30 5.35 -1.00 9.27
N ALA A 31 4.39 -0.32 8.66
CA ALA A 31 4.18 1.12 8.75
C ALA A 31 2.97 1.38 9.65
N TYR A 32 3.14 2.21 10.67
CA TYR A 32 2.11 2.45 11.67
C TYR A 32 2.03 3.92 12.06
N ALA A 33 0.84 4.49 12.02
CA ALA A 33 0.62 5.89 12.34
C ALA A 33 -0.70 6.11 13.08
N ASN A 34 -0.76 7.20 13.84
CA ASN A 34 -2.00 7.83 14.27
C ASN A 34 -2.21 9.05 13.38
N ILE A 35 -3.05 8.90 12.36
CA ILE A 35 -3.27 9.92 11.34
C ILE A 35 -4.14 11.02 11.90
N GLY A 36 -3.55 12.19 12.06
CA GLY A 36 -4.25 13.43 12.34
C GLY A 36 -4.06 14.43 11.20
N LYS A 37 -4.84 15.49 11.19
CA LYS A 37 -4.76 16.53 10.16
C LYS A 37 -3.39 17.21 10.08
N ASP A 38 -2.65 17.24 11.17
CA ASP A 38 -1.30 17.78 11.29
C ASP A 38 -0.23 16.95 10.54
N LEU A 39 -0.46 15.64 10.31
CA LEU A 39 0.42 14.81 9.48
C LEU A 39 0.14 14.93 7.99
N MET A 40 -1.06 15.37 7.60
CA MET A 40 -1.44 15.44 6.19
C MET A 40 -0.56 16.44 5.43
N PRO A 41 -0.32 16.20 4.12
CA PRO A 41 0.60 17.00 3.34
C PRO A 41 0.12 18.44 3.18
N THR A 42 1.03 19.38 3.35
CA THR A 42 0.84 20.82 3.05
C THR A 42 1.48 21.21 1.71
N GLN A 43 2.25 20.29 1.11
CA GLN A 43 2.95 20.47 -0.15
C GLN A 43 2.60 19.37 -1.15
N LYS A 44 2.88 19.64 -2.43
CA LYS A 44 2.72 18.61 -3.47
C LYS A 44 3.71 17.47 -3.26
N ARG A 45 3.29 16.27 -3.64
CA ARG A 45 4.10 15.05 -3.61
C ARG A 45 5.45 15.24 -4.31
N GLY A 46 6.53 14.85 -3.62
CA GLY A 46 7.89 14.88 -4.13
C GLY A 46 8.22 13.72 -5.07
N ASN A 47 9.44 13.72 -5.59
CA ASN A 47 9.94 12.68 -6.48
C ASN A 47 10.46 11.47 -5.69
N ILE A 48 9.93 10.29 -5.99
CA ILE A 48 10.29 9.01 -5.35
C ILE A 48 11.02 8.05 -6.30
N SER A 49 11.41 8.51 -7.50
CA SER A 49 11.98 7.65 -8.56
C SER A 49 13.33 7.02 -8.20
N SER A 50 14.06 7.61 -7.26
CA SER A 50 15.36 7.08 -6.79
C SER A 50 15.23 5.80 -5.95
N ILE A 51 14.07 5.57 -5.32
CA ILE A 51 13.85 4.40 -4.48
C ILE A 51 13.54 3.18 -5.35
N LYS A 52 14.24 2.09 -5.09
CA LYS A 52 14.00 0.78 -5.69
C LYS A 52 13.68 -0.23 -4.58
N PRO A 53 12.41 -0.48 -4.28
CA PRO A 53 12.03 -1.46 -3.26
C PRO A 53 12.51 -2.87 -3.61
N SER A 54 12.51 -3.81 -2.65
CA SER A 54 12.84 -5.19 -2.91
C SER A 54 11.99 -5.78 -4.05
N GLY A 55 12.58 -6.61 -4.91
CA GLY A 55 11.90 -7.20 -6.05
C GLY A 55 11.51 -6.22 -7.16
N TRP A 56 12.16 -5.05 -7.24
CA TRP A 56 11.88 -4.03 -8.25
C TRP A 56 12.41 -4.43 -9.64
N ILE A 57 11.64 -5.25 -10.36
CA ILE A 57 11.89 -5.63 -11.76
C ILE A 57 10.71 -5.12 -12.59
N ASN A 58 10.72 -3.81 -12.90
CA ASN A 58 9.58 -3.15 -13.54
C ASN A 58 9.57 -3.39 -15.05
N LYS A 59 8.60 -4.17 -15.52
CA LYS A 59 8.41 -4.57 -16.90
C LYS A 59 7.25 -3.82 -17.54
N LYS A 60 7.38 -3.54 -18.82
CA LYS A 60 6.31 -2.93 -19.63
C LYS A 60 5.39 -4.00 -20.22
N TYR A 61 4.09 -3.70 -20.17
CA TYR A 61 3.02 -4.46 -20.81
C TYR A 61 2.15 -3.53 -21.67
N ASP A 62 1.27 -4.12 -22.45
CA ASP A 62 0.26 -3.39 -23.19
C ASP A 62 -0.64 -2.59 -22.22
N THR A 63 -0.96 -1.34 -22.58
CA THR A 63 -1.77 -0.46 -21.74
C THR A 63 -3.21 -0.93 -21.54
N ASP A 64 -3.72 -1.81 -22.42
CA ASP A 64 -5.01 -2.47 -22.19
C ASP A 64 -4.96 -3.50 -21.04
N LEU A 65 -3.77 -3.98 -20.71
CA LEU A 65 -3.55 -4.95 -19.64
C LEU A 65 -3.14 -4.27 -18.33
N VAL A 66 -2.27 -3.27 -18.43
CA VAL A 66 -1.77 -2.51 -17.28
C VAL A 66 -1.93 -1.02 -17.58
N ASP A 67 -2.76 -0.33 -16.80
CA ASP A 67 -2.89 1.11 -16.90
C ASP A 67 -1.53 1.80 -16.71
N GLY A 68 -1.14 2.67 -17.67
CA GLY A 68 0.17 3.31 -17.70
C GLY A 68 1.31 2.42 -18.21
N GLY A 69 1.07 1.14 -18.50
CA GLY A 69 1.97 0.20 -19.15
C GLY A 69 3.03 -0.47 -18.26
N TYR A 70 3.43 0.10 -17.14
CA TYR A 70 4.39 -0.52 -16.21
C TYR A 70 3.67 -1.27 -15.09
N ILE A 71 4.07 -2.55 -14.87
CA ILE A 71 3.40 -3.41 -13.89
C ILE A 71 3.50 -2.86 -12.47
N TYR A 72 4.67 -2.35 -12.08
CA TYR A 72 4.91 -1.92 -10.70
C TYR A 72 4.87 -0.41 -10.53
N ASN A 73 4.29 -0.02 -9.43
CA ASN A 73 4.41 1.28 -8.79
C ASN A 73 5.27 1.15 -7.53
N ARG A 74 5.93 2.23 -7.14
CA ARG A 74 6.45 2.39 -5.79
C ARG A 74 5.26 2.70 -4.90
N CYS A 75 4.72 1.65 -4.27
CA CYS A 75 3.51 1.77 -3.46
C CYS A 75 3.88 2.22 -2.05
N HIS A 76 3.33 3.37 -1.62
CA HIS A 76 3.39 3.76 -0.23
C HIS A 76 2.57 2.79 0.62
N LEU A 77 3.11 2.35 1.77
CA LEU A 77 2.35 1.64 2.79
C LEU A 77 1.36 2.62 3.46
N ILE A 78 1.85 3.76 3.93
CA ILE A 78 1.02 4.90 4.33
C ILE A 78 1.10 5.94 3.23
N GLY A 79 -0.03 6.22 2.57
CA GLY A 79 -0.09 7.12 1.42
C GLY A 79 0.32 8.55 1.75
N HIS A 80 0.89 9.25 0.77
CA HIS A 80 1.27 10.66 0.90
C HIS A 80 0.11 11.54 1.41
N GLN A 81 -1.12 11.28 0.98
CA GLN A 81 -2.28 12.04 1.42
C GLN A 81 -2.58 11.92 2.93
N LEU A 82 -2.04 10.89 3.61
CA LEU A 82 -2.26 10.65 5.05
C LEU A 82 -1.15 11.23 5.92
N ALA A 83 0.11 11.06 5.52
CA ALA A 83 1.27 11.41 6.35
C ALA A 83 2.31 12.30 5.66
N GLY A 84 2.06 12.76 4.43
CA GLY A 84 3.00 13.65 3.73
C GLY A 84 4.34 13.02 3.35
N GLU A 85 4.52 11.71 3.55
CA GLU A 85 5.75 10.99 3.25
C GLU A 85 5.98 10.85 1.74
N ASP A 86 7.20 11.08 1.30
CA ASP A 86 7.61 10.95 -0.10
C ASP A 86 8.63 9.81 -0.28
N ALA A 87 9.92 10.12 -0.37
CA ALA A 87 10.99 9.18 -0.66
C ALA A 87 11.52 8.49 0.61
N ASN A 88 10.65 7.91 1.38
CA ASN A 88 11.00 7.09 2.53
C ASN A 88 11.07 5.62 2.11
N GLU A 89 12.27 5.05 2.07
CA GLU A 89 12.48 3.66 1.66
C GLU A 89 11.77 2.63 2.56
N LYS A 90 11.54 2.98 3.83
CA LYS A 90 10.82 2.14 4.80
C LYS A 90 9.30 2.12 4.59
N ASN A 91 8.80 2.98 3.71
CA ASN A 91 7.37 3.16 3.40
C ASN A 91 7.02 2.83 1.95
N LEU A 92 7.94 2.29 1.17
CA LEU A 92 7.73 2.01 -0.25
C LEU A 92 7.98 0.54 -0.56
N ILE A 93 6.99 -0.11 -1.16
CA ILE A 93 7.09 -1.50 -1.63
C ILE A 93 6.85 -1.60 -3.13
N THR A 94 7.35 -2.68 -3.72
CA THR A 94 7.02 -3.08 -5.09
C THR A 94 5.58 -3.60 -5.12
N GLY A 95 4.68 -2.83 -5.69
CA GLY A 95 3.28 -3.21 -5.83
C GLY A 95 2.78 -2.98 -7.25
N THR A 96 1.79 -3.77 -7.67
CA THR A 96 1.21 -3.59 -8.99
C THR A 96 0.42 -2.28 -9.08
N ARG A 97 0.20 -1.82 -10.31
CA ARG A 97 -0.70 -0.68 -10.56
C ARG A 97 -2.11 -0.95 -10.03
N TYR A 98 -2.63 -2.16 -10.26
CA TYR A 98 -3.94 -2.59 -9.80
C TYR A 98 -4.03 -2.62 -8.27
N PHE A 99 -3.05 -3.23 -7.60
CA PHE A 99 -2.94 -3.25 -6.14
C PHE A 99 -2.94 -1.84 -5.54
N ASN A 100 -2.18 -0.92 -6.14
CA ASN A 100 -2.06 0.45 -5.63
C ASN A 100 -3.36 1.24 -5.77
N VAL A 101 -4.00 1.19 -6.95
CA VAL A 101 -5.11 2.08 -7.32
C VAL A 101 -6.47 1.46 -6.98
N GLU A 102 -6.66 0.18 -7.33
CA GLU A 102 -7.94 -0.51 -7.09
C GLU A 102 -7.97 -1.19 -5.72
N GLY A 103 -6.80 -1.56 -5.18
CA GLY A 103 -6.70 -2.27 -3.91
C GLY A 103 -6.56 -1.34 -2.71
N MET A 104 -5.46 -0.60 -2.61
CA MET A 104 -5.14 0.20 -1.41
C MET A 104 -5.84 1.55 -1.35
N LEU A 105 -5.88 2.28 -2.46
CA LEU A 105 -6.37 3.66 -2.51
C LEU A 105 -7.80 3.84 -1.95
N PRO A 106 -8.77 2.95 -2.18
CA PRO A 106 -10.11 3.09 -1.59
C PRO A 106 -10.09 3.16 -0.06
N PHE A 107 -9.25 2.35 0.60
CA PHE A 107 -9.11 2.34 2.06
C PHE A 107 -8.37 3.58 2.57
N GLU A 108 -7.35 4.04 1.87
CA GLU A 108 -6.67 5.30 2.17
C GLU A 108 -7.63 6.49 2.09
N ASN A 109 -8.50 6.52 1.07
CA ASN A 109 -9.49 7.57 0.89
C ASN A 109 -10.51 7.62 2.05
N ILE A 110 -10.98 6.47 2.53
CA ILE A 110 -11.88 6.40 3.70
C ILE A 110 -11.24 7.11 4.90
N VAL A 111 -9.98 6.80 5.18
CA VAL A 111 -9.24 7.42 6.30
C VAL A 111 -9.02 8.91 6.06
N ALA A 112 -8.58 9.30 4.86
CA ALA A 112 -8.30 10.70 4.53
C ALA A 112 -9.55 11.57 4.62
N ASP A 113 -10.67 11.08 4.09
CA ASP A 113 -11.94 11.82 4.10
C ASP A 113 -12.46 12.00 5.54
N TYR A 114 -12.44 10.92 6.35
CA TYR A 114 -12.83 10.98 7.74
C TYR A 114 -12.01 12.02 8.55
N VAL A 115 -10.68 11.99 8.43
CA VAL A 115 -9.80 12.93 9.15
C VAL A 115 -10.06 14.38 8.71
N LYS A 116 -10.26 14.62 7.41
CA LYS A 116 -10.55 15.96 6.87
C LYS A 116 -11.89 16.51 7.35
N GLU A 117 -12.90 15.66 7.38
CA GLU A 117 -14.28 16.05 7.74
C GLU A 117 -14.45 16.26 9.24
N THR A 118 -13.82 15.42 10.06
CA THR A 118 -14.04 15.42 11.52
C THR A 118 -12.95 16.11 12.32
N ASN A 119 -11.74 16.23 11.77
CA ASN A 119 -10.52 16.61 12.49
C ASN A 119 -10.13 15.60 13.60
N ASN A 120 -10.70 14.41 13.59
CA ASN A 120 -10.37 13.31 14.48
C ASN A 120 -9.15 12.52 13.99
N HIS A 121 -8.68 11.60 14.82
CA HIS A 121 -7.52 10.76 14.53
C HIS A 121 -7.93 9.34 14.14
N VAL A 122 -7.13 8.72 13.25
CA VAL A 122 -7.28 7.32 12.86
C VAL A 122 -5.97 6.59 13.07
N LEU A 123 -5.96 5.58 13.95
CA LEU A 123 -4.87 4.60 13.99
C LEU A 123 -4.91 3.82 12.67
N TYR A 124 -3.79 3.81 11.96
CA TYR A 124 -3.65 3.22 10.64
C TYR A 124 -2.36 2.41 10.57
N ARG A 125 -2.49 1.09 10.37
CA ARG A 125 -1.34 0.18 10.30
C ARG A 125 -1.39 -0.62 9.01
N VAL A 126 -0.28 -0.63 8.29
CA VAL A 126 -0.11 -1.40 7.06
C VAL A 126 1.05 -2.37 7.24
N THR A 127 0.74 -3.65 7.14
CA THR A 127 1.70 -4.74 7.31
C THR A 127 1.88 -5.47 5.99
N PRO A 128 3.02 -5.35 5.31
CA PRO A 128 3.31 -6.16 4.14
C PRO A 128 3.52 -7.62 4.54
N VAL A 129 2.96 -8.55 3.77
CA VAL A 129 3.03 -9.99 4.03
C VAL A 129 3.82 -10.66 2.94
N TYR A 130 4.96 -11.23 3.30
CA TYR A 130 5.85 -11.98 2.43
C TYR A 130 5.72 -13.48 2.71
N ASP A 131 5.91 -14.30 1.68
CA ASP A 131 6.02 -15.74 1.83
C ASP A 131 7.52 -16.11 1.90
N GLY A 132 7.97 -16.63 3.06
CA GLY A 132 9.38 -16.96 3.27
C GLY A 132 10.32 -15.80 2.92
N ASP A 133 11.27 -16.06 2.02
CA ASP A 133 12.27 -15.08 1.57
C ASP A 133 11.87 -14.30 0.30
N ASP A 134 10.58 -14.34 -0.08
CA ASP A 134 10.08 -13.59 -1.23
C ASP A 134 10.41 -12.10 -1.14
N LEU A 135 10.85 -11.50 -2.24
CA LEU A 135 11.22 -10.09 -2.30
C LEU A 135 10.02 -9.16 -2.53
N VAL A 136 8.92 -9.70 -3.06
CA VAL A 136 7.67 -8.97 -3.31
C VAL A 136 6.59 -9.47 -2.36
N ALA A 137 5.92 -8.56 -1.67
CA ALA A 137 4.83 -8.92 -0.77
C ALA A 137 3.65 -9.54 -1.54
N LYS A 138 3.05 -10.60 -0.99
CA LYS A 138 1.79 -11.18 -1.51
C LYS A 138 0.63 -10.19 -1.42
N GLY A 139 0.71 -9.26 -0.52
CA GLY A 139 -0.25 -8.23 -0.25
C GLY A 139 0.06 -7.51 1.04
N VAL A 140 -0.87 -6.70 1.49
CA VAL A 140 -0.78 -5.98 2.76
C VAL A 140 -2.03 -6.21 3.59
N GLN A 141 -1.85 -6.34 4.90
CA GLN A 141 -2.92 -6.18 5.86
C GLN A 141 -3.05 -4.69 6.16
N ILE A 142 -4.25 -4.15 6.06
CA ILE A 142 -4.54 -2.76 6.42
C ILE A 142 -5.54 -2.75 7.55
N GLU A 143 -5.16 -2.11 8.65
CA GLU A 143 -5.99 -1.95 9.83
C GLU A 143 -6.22 -0.48 10.12
N ALA A 144 -7.45 -0.10 10.44
CA ALA A 144 -7.81 1.28 10.78
C ALA A 144 -8.85 1.34 11.90
N TYR A 145 -8.71 2.36 12.75
CA TYR A 145 -9.59 2.60 13.91
C TYR A 145 -9.66 4.10 14.21
N SER A 146 -10.85 4.69 14.12
CA SER A 146 -11.06 6.07 14.51
C SER A 146 -11.08 6.22 16.04
N VAL A 147 -10.23 7.13 16.56
CA VAL A 147 -9.92 7.17 18.00
C VAL A 147 -11.01 7.84 18.82
N GLU A 148 -11.43 9.04 18.45
CA GLU A 148 -12.31 9.89 19.28
C GLU A 148 -13.75 9.35 19.37
N ASP A 149 -14.16 8.52 18.41
CA ASP A 149 -15.50 7.92 18.38
C ASP A 149 -15.49 6.39 18.57
N ASP A 150 -14.39 5.84 19.11
CA ASP A 150 -14.24 4.42 19.42
C ASP A 150 -14.53 3.50 18.21
N GLY A 151 -14.12 3.91 17.02
CA GLY A 151 -14.25 3.13 15.80
C GLY A 151 -15.62 3.23 15.10
N GLU A 152 -16.48 4.15 15.50
CA GLU A 152 -17.78 4.34 14.83
C GLU A 152 -17.62 4.87 13.40
N GLY A 153 -16.69 5.79 13.17
CA GLY A 153 -16.47 6.40 11.86
C GLY A 153 -15.61 5.57 10.94
N VAL A 154 -14.54 4.98 11.48
CA VAL A 154 -13.61 4.11 10.72
C VAL A 154 -13.23 2.91 11.55
N LEU A 155 -13.55 1.72 11.05
CA LEU A 155 -13.18 0.46 11.67
C LEU A 155 -13.03 -0.62 10.60
N PHE A 156 -11.80 -1.03 10.28
CA PHE A 156 -11.60 -2.18 9.39
C PHE A 156 -10.26 -2.88 9.63
N ASN A 157 -10.23 -4.15 9.27
CA ASN A 157 -9.05 -4.99 9.16
C ASN A 157 -9.21 -5.83 7.89
N VAL A 158 -8.48 -5.48 6.85
CA VAL A 158 -8.61 -6.08 5.52
C VAL A 158 -7.26 -6.54 5.01
N PHE A 159 -7.29 -7.51 4.09
CA PHE A 159 -6.12 -7.92 3.33
C PHE A 159 -6.29 -7.55 1.86
N VAL A 160 -5.32 -6.82 1.32
CA VAL A 160 -5.30 -6.41 -0.09
C VAL A 160 -4.21 -7.21 -0.81
N TYR A 161 -4.61 -7.98 -1.83
CA TYR A 161 -3.68 -8.80 -2.60
C TYR A 161 -2.87 -7.98 -3.60
N ASN A 162 -1.58 -8.21 -3.63
CA ASN A 162 -0.66 -7.60 -4.61
C ASN A 162 -0.65 -8.40 -5.90
N VAL A 163 -1.67 -8.18 -6.73
CA VAL A 163 -1.90 -8.89 -7.99
C VAL A 163 -2.13 -7.91 -9.12
N GLN A 164 -1.96 -8.38 -10.35
CA GLN A 164 -2.35 -7.67 -11.57
C GLN A 164 -3.15 -8.63 -12.44
N PRO A 165 -4.44 -8.34 -12.75
CA PRO A 165 -5.24 -9.19 -13.63
C PRO A 165 -4.54 -9.46 -14.96
N GLY A 166 -4.46 -10.72 -15.34
CA GLY A 166 -3.83 -11.16 -16.59
C GLY A 166 -2.31 -11.22 -16.58
N ILE A 167 -1.67 -11.04 -15.43
CA ILE A 167 -0.22 -11.17 -15.26
C ILE A 167 0.08 -12.07 -14.06
N THR A 168 0.99 -13.01 -14.27
CA THR A 168 1.57 -13.83 -13.20
C THR A 168 2.83 -13.15 -12.67
N ILE A 169 2.93 -13.04 -11.35
CA ILE A 169 4.08 -12.47 -10.64
C ILE A 169 4.87 -13.60 -9.98
N ASP A 170 6.16 -13.61 -10.19
CA ASP A 170 7.11 -14.37 -9.37
C ASP A 170 7.49 -13.52 -8.15
N TYR A 171 6.85 -13.78 -7.04
CA TYR A 171 7.05 -13.01 -5.80
C TYR A 171 8.46 -13.21 -5.20
N ALA A 172 9.10 -14.33 -5.47
CA ALA A 172 10.47 -14.57 -5.00
C ALA A 172 11.46 -13.56 -5.57
N THR A 173 11.27 -13.15 -6.84
CA THR A 173 12.22 -12.29 -7.56
C THR A 173 11.68 -10.92 -7.95
N GLY A 174 10.38 -10.80 -8.18
CA GLY A 174 9.73 -9.64 -8.79
C GLY A 174 9.59 -9.73 -10.31
N ASN A 175 10.03 -10.83 -10.94
CA ASN A 175 9.75 -11.08 -12.35
C ASN A 175 8.25 -11.26 -12.58
N SER A 176 7.83 -11.02 -13.82
CA SER A 176 6.43 -11.16 -14.22
C SER A 176 6.29 -11.57 -15.67
N GLU A 177 5.16 -12.20 -15.99
CA GLU A 177 4.81 -12.59 -17.34
C GLU A 177 3.30 -12.50 -17.59
N GLN A 178 2.92 -12.28 -18.84
CA GLN A 178 1.50 -12.26 -19.23
C GLN A 178 0.96 -13.68 -19.21
N ASP A 179 -0.25 -13.87 -18.65
CA ASP A 179 -0.91 -15.16 -18.63
C ASP A 179 -1.19 -15.67 -20.05
N ALA A 180 -0.93 -16.95 -20.29
CA ALA A 180 -1.07 -17.59 -21.61
C ALA A 180 -2.50 -17.48 -22.17
N ILE A 181 -3.52 -17.59 -21.30
CA ILE A 181 -4.95 -17.46 -21.68
C ILE A 181 -5.23 -16.05 -22.23
N ASN A 182 -4.74 -15.01 -21.56
CA ASN A 182 -4.94 -13.63 -21.98
C ASN A 182 -4.15 -13.31 -23.27
N ALA A 183 -2.97 -13.88 -23.44
CA ALA A 183 -2.20 -13.76 -24.67
C ALA A 183 -2.92 -14.39 -25.87
N GLY A 184 -3.56 -15.56 -25.68
CA GLY A 184 -4.38 -16.24 -26.70
C GLY A 184 -5.62 -15.47 -27.10
N TYR A 185 -6.36 -14.91 -26.12
CA TYR A 185 -7.56 -14.11 -26.35
C TYR A 185 -7.26 -12.82 -27.16
N ARG A 186 -6.13 -12.18 -26.89
CA ARG A 186 -5.71 -10.98 -27.66
C ARG A 186 -5.30 -11.30 -29.09
N LYS A 187 -4.66 -12.44 -29.34
CA LYS A 187 -4.37 -12.89 -30.71
C LYS A 187 -5.63 -13.16 -31.52
N ALA A 188 -6.70 -13.61 -30.88
CA ALA A 188 -7.98 -13.88 -31.55
C ALA A 188 -8.78 -12.61 -31.90
N LYS A 189 -8.50 -11.48 -31.22
CA LYS A 189 -9.16 -10.18 -31.49
C LYS A 189 -8.45 -9.31 -32.55
N ARG A 190 -7.24 -9.68 -32.96
CA ARG A 190 -6.50 -9.03 -34.05
C ARG A 190 -6.78 -9.70 -35.39
#